data_2bfa2d863e275397d2b67159749f5177
#
_entry.id   2bfa2d863e275397d2b67159749f5177
#
_cell.length_a   1.000
_cell.length_b   1.000
_cell.length_c   1.000
_cell.angle_alpha   90.00
_cell.angle_beta   90.00
_cell.angle_gamma   90.00
#
_symmetry.space_group_name_H-M   'P 1'
#
loop_
_entity.id
_entity.type
_entity.pdbx_description
1 polymer ?
#
loop_
_entity_poly.entity_id
_entity_poly.type
_entity_poly.pdbx_seq_one_letter_code
_entity_poly.pdbx_strand_id
1 'polypeptide(L)'
;GECSYWCPIEKHPVTMEKNPKVINLAIHKTGKTVLKRDLSASVLDLGDGVLNVQFHSILQPALNPIDSSYIEMITLALNLIESGTYKAMVLGHQGQNFCAGANLNLLLELSNNGLWDELNHAIKTLQDTTQQIRFAKGPVVAAPFQLVLGGGVEIIQPAAHRVAAAETYMGLVEVGVGLIPGGGGNLRMILNAMDGGTGRMGAFQKIQKTFETVGFAKVATSADEAKHLGYLKKDDTVVLNRDHLIQTAKDKALELAHGYEPPAYRDDLKLPGPGGRTALSMALKGFKMQGKISEHDMKIGEKLAYVLTGGDKAGLTKSVDEQYILDIEREAF
;
A
#
# COMPACT_ATOMS: atom_id res chain seq x y z
N GLY A 1 -7.24 22.92 -22.42
CA GLY A 1 -8.15 23.20 -23.52
C GLY A 1 -9.54 22.66 -23.23
N GLU A 2 -10.55 23.26 -23.77
CA GLU A 2 -11.91 22.73 -23.69
C GLU A 2 -11.99 21.45 -24.54
N CYS A 3 -12.51 20.37 -23.98
CA CYS A 3 -12.80 19.17 -24.74
C CYS A 3 -14.08 19.38 -25.54
N SER A 4 -14.06 19.07 -26.84
CA SER A 4 -15.24 19.10 -27.71
C SER A 4 -15.42 17.75 -28.39
N TYR A 5 -16.66 17.42 -28.72
CA TYR A 5 -17.01 16.27 -29.52
C TYR A 5 -17.82 16.73 -30.73
N TRP A 6 -17.76 15.98 -31.82
CA TRP A 6 -18.59 16.23 -32.99
C TRP A 6 -20.02 15.78 -32.72
N CYS A 7 -20.97 16.72 -32.68
CA CYS A 7 -22.39 16.39 -32.55
C CYS A 7 -22.99 16.04 -33.93
N PRO A 8 -23.44 14.80 -34.17
CA PRO A 8 -23.98 14.40 -35.45
C PRO A 8 -25.36 15.03 -35.76
N ILE A 9 -26.03 15.52 -34.71
CA ILE A 9 -27.34 16.16 -34.86
C ILE A 9 -27.15 17.64 -35.24
N GLU A 10 -26.30 18.35 -34.53
CA GLU A 10 -26.01 19.78 -34.72
C GLU A 10 -24.99 20.02 -35.85
N LYS A 11 -24.28 18.98 -36.27
CA LYS A 11 -23.26 19.01 -37.33
C LYS A 11 -22.12 20.01 -37.10
N HIS A 12 -21.80 20.24 -35.83
CA HIS A 12 -20.63 21.05 -35.43
C HIS A 12 -20.01 20.49 -34.12
N PRO A 13 -18.75 20.90 -33.79
CA PRO A 13 -18.16 20.57 -32.49
C PRO A 13 -18.94 21.23 -31.35
N VAL A 14 -19.32 20.44 -30.37
CA VAL A 14 -19.97 20.88 -29.13
C VAL A 14 -18.99 20.72 -27.98
N THR A 15 -18.86 21.75 -27.16
CA THR A 15 -17.99 21.71 -25.96
C THR A 15 -18.61 20.76 -24.94
N MET A 16 -17.80 19.81 -24.46
CA MET A 16 -18.22 18.95 -23.36
C MET A 16 -18.33 19.76 -22.06
N GLU A 17 -19.46 19.67 -21.40
CA GLU A 17 -19.58 20.16 -20.05
C GLU A 17 -18.62 19.39 -19.13
N LYS A 18 -17.88 20.14 -18.30
CA LYS A 18 -16.99 19.52 -17.30
C LYS A 18 -17.84 18.81 -16.25
N ASN A 19 -17.69 17.50 -16.17
CA ASN A 19 -18.26 16.74 -15.07
C ASN A 19 -17.47 17.06 -13.77
N PRO A 20 -18.09 17.69 -12.76
CA PRO A 20 -17.38 18.06 -11.52
C PRO A 20 -16.93 16.84 -10.70
N LYS A 21 -17.45 15.65 -11.02
CA LYS A 21 -17.06 14.38 -10.37
C LYS A 21 -15.84 13.72 -11.02
N VAL A 22 -15.27 14.32 -12.07
CA VAL A 22 -14.17 13.71 -12.82
C VAL A 22 -12.97 14.64 -12.87
N ILE A 23 -11.84 14.19 -12.33
CA ILE A 23 -10.53 14.78 -12.55
C ILE A 23 -9.83 13.96 -13.65
N ASN A 24 -9.48 14.62 -14.76
CA ASN A 24 -8.63 14.02 -15.78
C ASN A 24 -7.18 14.49 -15.56
N LEU A 25 -6.34 13.61 -15.04
CA LEU A 25 -4.93 13.92 -14.75
C LEU A 25 -4.11 14.26 -16.01
N ALA A 26 -4.54 13.80 -17.19
CA ALA A 26 -3.86 14.16 -18.44
C ALA A 26 -3.91 15.67 -18.74
N ILE A 27 -4.98 16.34 -18.32
CA ILE A 27 -5.12 17.81 -18.46
C ILE A 27 -4.16 18.53 -17.49
N HIS A 28 -3.97 17.96 -16.29
CA HIS A 28 -3.06 18.51 -15.27
C HIS A 28 -1.57 18.25 -15.59
N LYS A 29 -1.26 17.39 -16.56
CA LYS A 29 0.13 17.10 -16.97
C LYS A 29 0.79 18.20 -17.80
N THR A 30 0.06 19.23 -18.16
CA THR A 30 0.55 20.37 -18.95
C THR A 30 0.42 21.66 -18.16
N GLY A 31 1.50 22.45 -18.11
CA GLY A 31 1.49 23.81 -17.53
C GLY A 31 1.90 23.88 -16.06
N LYS A 32 1.40 24.90 -15.35
CA LYS A 32 1.81 25.28 -13.97
C LYS A 32 1.40 24.30 -12.88
N THR A 33 0.58 23.31 -13.20
CA THR A 33 0.10 22.31 -12.22
C THR A 33 1.11 21.18 -11.97
N VAL A 34 2.13 21.02 -12.80
CA VAL A 34 3.21 20.05 -12.59
C VAL A 34 4.29 20.67 -11.72
N LEU A 35 4.46 20.18 -10.50
CA LEU A 35 5.49 20.65 -9.58
C LEU A 35 6.84 19.97 -9.84
N LYS A 36 6.81 18.65 -10.03
CA LYS A 36 7.97 17.85 -10.43
C LYS A 36 7.49 16.64 -11.24
N ARG A 37 8.30 16.24 -12.21
CA ARG A 37 8.07 15.05 -13.03
C ARG A 37 9.39 14.35 -13.30
N ASP A 38 9.36 13.04 -13.23
CA ASP A 38 10.47 12.16 -13.58
C ASP A 38 9.96 11.04 -14.50
N LEU A 39 10.80 10.03 -14.77
CA LEU A 39 10.52 8.91 -15.68
C LEU A 39 9.35 8.03 -15.22
N SER A 40 9.18 7.86 -13.91
CA SER A 40 8.21 6.91 -13.34
C SER A 40 7.15 7.55 -12.46
N ALA A 41 7.33 8.80 -12.05
CA ALA A 41 6.39 9.45 -11.16
C ALA A 41 6.32 10.98 -11.37
N SER A 42 5.27 11.61 -10.88
CA SER A 42 5.14 13.09 -10.87
C SER A 42 4.29 13.57 -9.70
N VAL A 43 4.57 14.82 -9.29
CA VAL A 43 3.78 15.55 -8.31
C VAL A 43 3.01 16.63 -9.04
N LEU A 44 1.69 16.63 -8.89
CA LEU A 44 0.75 17.57 -9.49
C LEU A 44 0.02 18.35 -8.41
N ASP A 45 -0.32 19.59 -8.71
CA ASP A 45 -1.28 20.39 -7.94
C ASP A 45 -2.69 20.16 -8.50
N LEU A 46 -3.59 19.63 -7.67
CA LEU A 46 -5.00 19.43 -8.00
C LEU A 46 -5.88 20.66 -7.63
N GLY A 47 -5.26 21.72 -7.09
CA GLY A 47 -5.97 22.85 -6.53
C GLY A 47 -6.45 22.60 -5.10
N ASP A 48 -6.98 23.65 -4.46
CA ASP A 48 -7.52 23.65 -3.09
C ASP A 48 -6.51 23.24 -2.00
N GLY A 49 -5.21 23.25 -2.34
CA GLY A 49 -4.12 22.82 -1.46
C GLY A 49 -3.94 21.30 -1.39
N VAL A 50 -4.40 20.55 -2.40
CA VAL A 50 -4.25 19.10 -2.50
C VAL A 50 -3.25 18.75 -3.59
N LEU A 51 -2.23 17.97 -3.22
CA LEU A 51 -1.27 17.36 -4.15
C LEU A 51 -1.80 16.04 -4.71
N ASN A 52 -1.32 15.67 -5.88
CA ASN A 52 -1.43 14.31 -6.38
C ASN A 52 -0.04 13.78 -6.71
N VAL A 53 0.29 12.62 -6.16
CA VAL A 53 1.44 11.83 -6.60
C VAL A 53 0.92 10.74 -7.51
N GLN A 54 1.33 10.76 -8.77
CA GLN A 54 0.97 9.76 -9.75
C GLN A 54 2.18 8.95 -10.20
N PHE A 55 1.92 7.70 -10.52
CA PHE A 55 2.90 6.73 -11.01
C PHE A 55 2.64 6.46 -12.49
N HIS A 56 3.69 6.39 -13.27
CA HIS A 56 3.60 6.23 -14.73
C HIS A 56 4.89 5.67 -15.32
N SER A 57 5.34 4.52 -14.82
CA SER A 57 6.56 3.88 -15.30
C SER A 57 6.59 3.82 -16.84
N ILE A 58 7.63 4.40 -17.43
CA ILE A 58 7.82 4.38 -18.90
C ILE A 58 8.28 3.00 -19.35
N LEU A 59 9.11 2.33 -18.54
CA LEU A 59 9.70 1.03 -18.89
C LEU A 59 8.72 -0.12 -18.73
N GLN A 60 7.84 -0.04 -17.71
CA GLN A 60 6.88 -1.10 -17.39
C GLN A 60 5.49 -0.51 -17.05
N PRO A 61 4.82 0.16 -17.99
CA PRO A 61 3.58 0.90 -17.71
C PRO A 61 2.42 0.02 -17.25
N ALA A 62 2.41 -1.26 -17.64
CA ALA A 62 1.37 -2.21 -17.21
C ALA A 62 1.57 -2.69 -15.77
N LEU A 63 2.79 -2.80 -15.28
CA LEU A 63 3.11 -3.25 -13.93
C LEU A 63 3.30 -2.09 -12.95
N ASN A 64 3.82 -0.98 -13.45
CA ASN A 64 4.06 0.25 -12.69
C ASN A 64 4.81 -0.01 -11.37
N PRO A 65 6.01 -0.64 -11.42
CA PRO A 65 6.73 -1.06 -10.23
C PRO A 65 7.26 0.13 -9.44
N ILE A 66 7.46 -0.08 -8.14
CA ILE A 66 8.10 0.90 -7.26
C ILE A 66 9.57 1.03 -7.63
N ASP A 67 10.03 2.26 -7.83
CA ASP A 67 11.42 2.64 -8.05
C ASP A 67 11.80 3.89 -7.23
N SER A 68 13.03 4.38 -7.39
CA SER A 68 13.53 5.55 -6.67
C SER A 68 12.73 6.83 -6.98
N SER A 69 12.31 7.03 -8.24
CA SER A 69 11.47 8.18 -8.62
C SER A 69 10.15 8.20 -7.86
N TYR A 70 9.56 7.03 -7.66
CA TYR A 70 8.33 6.84 -6.91
C TYR A 70 8.49 7.33 -5.45
N ILE A 71 9.56 6.88 -4.79
CA ILE A 71 9.90 7.27 -3.43
C ILE A 71 10.21 8.76 -3.32
N GLU A 72 11.00 9.30 -4.24
CA GLU A 72 11.34 10.73 -4.28
C GLU A 72 10.13 11.63 -4.43
N MET A 73 9.16 11.27 -5.27
CA MET A 73 7.95 12.07 -5.48
C MET A 73 7.04 12.04 -4.25
N ILE A 74 6.92 10.90 -3.57
CA ILE A 74 6.20 10.80 -2.29
C ILE A 74 6.89 11.69 -1.25
N THR A 75 8.21 11.57 -1.09
CA THR A 75 8.98 12.36 -0.14
C THR A 75 8.85 13.86 -0.40
N LEU A 76 8.93 14.29 -1.66
CA LEU A 76 8.72 15.69 -2.02
C LEU A 76 7.32 16.18 -1.62
N ALA A 77 6.28 15.41 -1.93
CA ALA A 77 4.92 15.79 -1.60
C ALA A 77 4.69 15.85 -0.07
N LEU A 78 5.26 14.91 0.68
CA LEU A 78 5.21 14.92 2.14
C LEU A 78 5.93 16.13 2.73
N ASN A 79 7.09 16.53 2.20
CA ASN A 79 7.81 17.73 2.62
C ASN A 79 7.02 19.03 2.36
N LEU A 80 6.26 19.08 1.24
CA LEU A 80 5.38 20.21 0.93
C LEU A 80 4.18 20.30 1.90
N ILE A 81 3.69 19.16 2.38
CA ILE A 81 2.65 19.11 3.42
C ILE A 81 3.26 19.51 4.77
N GLU A 82 4.44 19.00 5.11
CA GLU A 82 5.15 19.29 6.36
C GLU A 82 5.41 20.79 6.51
N SER A 83 5.79 21.47 5.41
CA SER A 83 6.02 22.93 5.37
C SER A 83 4.72 23.75 5.44
N GLY A 84 3.55 23.12 5.36
CA GLY A 84 2.25 23.82 5.33
C GLY A 84 1.91 24.45 3.98
N THR A 85 2.70 24.23 2.93
CA THR A 85 2.43 24.73 1.57
C THR A 85 1.19 24.05 0.98
N TYR A 86 0.99 22.76 1.28
CA TYR A 86 -0.18 21.98 0.93
C TYR A 86 -0.81 21.34 2.16
N LYS A 87 -2.10 21.01 2.06
CA LYS A 87 -2.90 20.50 3.19
C LYS A 87 -2.99 18.96 3.19
N ALA A 88 -2.97 18.36 2.01
CA ALA A 88 -3.24 16.94 1.82
C ALA A 88 -2.63 16.41 0.51
N MET A 89 -2.59 15.09 0.38
CA MET A 89 -2.09 14.41 -0.82
C MET A 89 -3.01 13.25 -1.21
N VAL A 90 -3.20 13.09 -2.52
CA VAL A 90 -3.79 11.89 -3.14
C VAL A 90 -2.67 11.08 -3.77
N LEU A 91 -2.55 9.80 -3.39
CA LEU A 91 -1.73 8.80 -4.07
C LEU A 91 -2.61 8.08 -5.10
N GLY A 92 -2.51 8.44 -6.37
CA GLY A 92 -3.38 7.86 -7.37
C GLY A 92 -3.05 8.34 -8.78
N HIS A 93 -3.42 7.55 -9.76
CA HIS A 93 -3.21 7.84 -11.18
C HIS A 93 -4.29 7.20 -12.06
N GLN A 94 -4.19 7.39 -13.37
CA GLN A 94 -5.16 6.91 -14.36
C GLN A 94 -4.49 5.95 -15.38
N GLY A 95 -3.55 5.11 -14.90
CA GLY A 95 -2.91 4.06 -15.68
C GLY A 95 -3.76 2.79 -15.83
N GLN A 96 -3.17 1.73 -16.37
CA GLN A 96 -3.83 0.43 -16.53
C GLN A 96 -3.98 -0.26 -15.17
N ASN A 97 -2.91 -0.40 -14.41
CA ASN A 97 -2.86 -0.98 -13.08
C ASN A 97 -2.24 0.03 -12.11
N PHE A 98 -2.59 -0.06 -10.84
CA PHE A 98 -2.07 0.84 -9.82
C PHE A 98 -0.57 0.60 -9.58
N CYS A 99 -0.20 -0.59 -9.11
CA CYS A 99 1.18 -0.98 -8.84
C CYS A 99 1.27 -2.49 -8.59
N ALA A 100 2.15 -3.17 -9.29
CA ALA A 100 2.39 -4.61 -9.10
C ALA A 100 3.55 -4.93 -8.13
N GLY A 101 3.95 -3.95 -7.31
CA GLY A 101 4.96 -4.13 -6.27
C GLY A 101 6.36 -3.66 -6.65
N ALA A 102 7.38 -4.23 -6.01
CA ALA A 102 8.77 -3.88 -6.24
C ALA A 102 9.29 -4.41 -7.59
N ASN A 103 10.37 -3.81 -8.08
CA ASN A 103 11.07 -4.31 -9.26
C ASN A 103 11.90 -5.55 -8.90
N LEU A 104 11.32 -6.74 -9.14
CA LEU A 104 11.97 -8.02 -8.83
C LEU A 104 13.31 -8.22 -9.57
N ASN A 105 13.46 -7.67 -10.78
CA ASN A 105 14.73 -7.78 -11.50
C ASN A 105 15.86 -7.05 -10.77
N LEU A 106 15.57 -5.88 -10.20
CA LEU A 106 16.53 -5.15 -9.37
C LEU A 106 16.91 -5.93 -8.12
N LEU A 107 15.93 -6.52 -7.42
CA LEU A 107 16.19 -7.35 -6.23
C LEU A 107 17.06 -8.56 -6.57
N LEU A 108 16.78 -9.24 -7.67
CA LEU A 108 17.59 -10.35 -8.17
C LEU A 108 19.02 -9.92 -8.53
N GLU A 109 19.18 -8.78 -9.19
CA GLU A 109 20.49 -8.25 -9.55
C GLU A 109 21.32 -7.94 -8.30
N LEU A 110 20.75 -7.24 -7.32
CA LEU A 110 21.42 -6.94 -6.05
C LEU A 110 21.83 -8.24 -5.33
N SER A 111 20.92 -9.19 -5.23
CA SER A 111 21.17 -10.48 -4.57
C SER A 111 22.25 -11.30 -5.29
N ASN A 112 22.18 -11.41 -6.62
CA ASN A 112 23.15 -12.18 -7.41
C ASN A 112 24.57 -11.58 -7.36
N ASN A 113 24.67 -10.27 -7.18
CA ASN A 113 25.95 -9.58 -7.04
C ASN A 113 26.43 -9.48 -5.57
N GLY A 114 25.68 -10.04 -4.60
CA GLY A 114 26.03 -10.01 -3.19
C GLY A 114 25.94 -8.61 -2.56
N LEU A 115 25.18 -7.69 -3.16
CA LEU A 115 24.99 -6.30 -2.72
C LEU A 115 23.93 -6.24 -1.62
N TRP A 116 24.20 -6.91 -0.49
CA TRP A 116 23.23 -7.04 0.60
C TRP A 116 22.96 -5.73 1.33
N ASP A 117 23.95 -4.85 1.44
CA ASP A 117 23.82 -3.55 2.10
C ASP A 117 22.88 -2.64 1.26
N GLU A 118 23.01 -2.64 -0.05
CA GLU A 118 22.16 -1.90 -0.98
C GLU A 118 20.72 -2.44 -0.95
N LEU A 119 20.57 -3.76 -0.92
CA LEU A 119 19.26 -4.40 -0.79
C LEU A 119 18.59 -4.01 0.54
N ASN A 120 19.32 -4.14 1.66
CA ASN A 120 18.83 -3.74 2.98
C ASN A 120 18.48 -2.24 3.02
N HIS A 121 19.28 -1.39 2.37
CA HIS A 121 19.00 0.05 2.27
C HIS A 121 17.72 0.32 1.47
N ALA A 122 17.52 -0.35 0.35
CA ALA A 122 16.32 -0.20 -0.47
C ALA A 122 15.04 -0.59 0.30
N ILE A 123 15.06 -1.72 1.02
CA ILE A 123 13.94 -2.15 1.87
C ILE A 123 13.70 -1.15 3.00
N LYS A 124 14.77 -0.70 3.68
CA LYS A 124 14.66 0.30 4.75
C LYS A 124 14.05 1.61 4.24
N THR A 125 14.47 2.06 3.06
CA THR A 125 13.93 3.30 2.44
C THR A 125 12.43 3.16 2.15
N LEU A 126 11.98 2.00 1.68
CA LEU A 126 10.57 1.73 1.48
C LEU A 126 9.81 1.75 2.82
N GLN A 127 10.32 1.07 3.86
CA GLN A 127 9.73 1.10 5.20
C GLN A 127 9.63 2.52 5.75
N ASP A 128 10.71 3.31 5.65
CA ASP A 128 10.72 4.71 6.11
C ASP A 128 9.70 5.56 5.36
N THR A 129 9.56 5.36 4.05
CA THR A 129 8.54 6.06 3.24
C THR A 129 7.12 5.68 3.68
N THR A 130 6.86 4.40 3.95
CA THR A 130 5.54 3.96 4.45
C THR A 130 5.23 4.54 5.83
N GLN A 131 6.23 4.69 6.70
CA GLN A 131 6.07 5.37 7.99
C GLN A 131 5.86 6.87 7.83
N GLN A 132 6.57 7.53 6.91
CA GLN A 132 6.35 8.95 6.62
C GLN A 132 4.92 9.21 6.09
N ILE A 133 4.38 8.33 5.24
CA ILE A 133 2.98 8.40 4.82
C ILE A 133 2.03 8.32 6.02
N ARG A 134 2.29 7.38 6.95
CA ARG A 134 1.44 7.15 8.12
C ARG A 134 1.40 8.35 9.07
N PHE A 135 2.56 8.96 9.30
CA PHE A 135 2.73 10.03 10.27
C PHE A 135 2.79 11.43 9.66
N ALA A 136 2.38 11.56 8.39
CA ALA A 136 2.32 12.85 7.71
C ALA A 136 1.43 13.85 8.47
N LYS A 137 1.82 15.12 8.52
CA LYS A 137 1.04 16.20 9.18
C LYS A 137 -0.29 16.50 8.51
N GLY A 138 -0.46 16.13 7.26
CA GLY A 138 -1.72 16.21 6.54
C GLY A 138 -2.15 14.86 5.98
N PRO A 139 -3.45 14.65 5.74
CA PRO A 139 -3.95 13.36 5.33
C PRO A 139 -3.43 12.97 3.95
N VAL A 140 -2.96 11.73 3.87
CA VAL A 140 -2.67 11.04 2.62
C VAL A 140 -3.85 10.13 2.30
N VAL A 141 -4.47 10.30 1.14
CA VAL A 141 -5.56 9.44 0.66
C VAL A 141 -5.08 8.65 -0.55
N ALA A 142 -5.07 7.33 -0.43
CA ALA A 142 -4.71 6.47 -1.54
C ALA A 142 -5.93 6.12 -2.40
N ALA A 143 -5.76 6.08 -3.72
CA ALA A 143 -6.80 5.82 -4.70
C ALA A 143 -6.48 4.55 -5.54
N PRO A 144 -6.45 3.33 -4.91
CA PRO A 144 -6.10 2.09 -5.59
C PRO A 144 -7.18 1.61 -6.56
N PHE A 145 -6.73 0.93 -7.62
CA PHE A 145 -7.58 0.32 -8.64
C PHE A 145 -6.85 -0.81 -9.37
N GLN A 146 -7.58 -1.73 -9.97
CA GLN A 146 -7.03 -2.88 -10.71
C GLN A 146 -5.94 -3.60 -9.88
N LEU A 147 -4.76 -3.90 -10.42
CA LEU A 147 -3.70 -4.60 -9.70
C LEU A 147 -3.02 -3.70 -8.67
N VAL A 148 -3.06 -4.12 -7.42
CA VAL A 148 -2.41 -3.51 -6.26
C VAL A 148 -1.72 -4.65 -5.49
N LEU A 149 -0.51 -5.01 -5.89
CA LEU A 149 0.15 -6.22 -5.41
C LEU A 149 1.45 -5.90 -4.67
N GLY A 150 1.78 -6.70 -3.68
CA GLY A 150 3.03 -6.63 -2.94
C GLY A 150 3.29 -5.21 -2.38
N GLY A 151 4.44 -4.64 -2.71
CA GLY A 151 4.79 -3.27 -2.34
C GLY A 151 3.74 -2.21 -2.69
N GLY A 152 2.89 -2.46 -3.70
CA GLY A 152 1.75 -1.59 -4.01
C GLY A 152 0.72 -1.56 -2.88
N VAL A 153 0.49 -2.68 -2.20
CA VAL A 153 -0.34 -2.75 -0.98
C VAL A 153 0.37 -2.04 0.17
N GLU A 154 1.68 -2.25 0.32
CA GLU A 154 2.48 -1.67 1.39
C GLU A 154 2.48 -0.14 1.36
N ILE A 155 2.47 0.47 0.18
CA ILE A 155 2.42 1.93 0.00
C ILE A 155 1.04 2.51 0.35
N ILE A 156 -0.06 1.81 0.04
CA ILE A 156 -1.40 2.36 0.27
C ILE A 156 -1.93 2.12 1.68
N GLN A 157 -1.53 1.04 2.33
CA GLN A 157 -2.05 0.68 3.65
C GLN A 157 -1.77 1.73 4.75
N PRO A 158 -0.62 2.43 4.79
CA PRO A 158 -0.36 3.46 5.78
C PRO A 158 -1.14 4.76 5.57
N ALA A 159 -1.76 4.97 4.41
CA ALA A 159 -2.58 6.16 4.13
C ALA A 159 -3.67 6.36 5.18
N ALA A 160 -4.02 7.61 5.45
CA ALA A 160 -5.09 7.97 6.38
C ALA A 160 -6.44 7.36 5.96
N HIS A 161 -6.69 7.29 4.66
CA HIS A 161 -7.87 6.66 4.09
C HIS A 161 -7.58 6.11 2.69
N ARG A 162 -8.31 5.06 2.28
CA ARG A 162 -8.26 4.51 0.92
C ARG A 162 -9.62 4.70 0.27
N VAL A 163 -9.61 5.25 -0.93
CA VAL A 163 -10.75 5.32 -1.83
C VAL A 163 -10.46 4.34 -2.94
N ALA A 164 -11.00 3.14 -2.86
CA ALA A 164 -10.68 2.06 -3.79
C ALA A 164 -11.73 1.95 -4.91
N ALA A 165 -11.29 1.71 -6.14
CA ALA A 165 -12.22 1.28 -7.18
C ALA A 165 -12.82 -0.09 -6.80
N ALA A 166 -14.10 -0.33 -7.15
CA ALA A 166 -14.75 -1.60 -6.86
C ALA A 166 -13.98 -2.79 -7.45
N GLU A 167 -13.45 -2.63 -8.65
CA GLU A 167 -12.55 -3.59 -9.31
C GLU A 167 -11.10 -3.32 -8.88
N THR A 168 -10.73 -3.80 -7.70
CA THR A 168 -9.37 -3.73 -7.18
C THR A 168 -8.92 -5.14 -6.78
N TYR A 169 -7.87 -5.61 -7.42
CA TYR A 169 -7.21 -6.89 -7.16
C TYR A 169 -6.03 -6.63 -6.22
N MET A 170 -6.18 -6.96 -4.95
CA MET A 170 -5.25 -6.52 -3.91
C MET A 170 -4.70 -7.70 -3.12
N GLY A 171 -3.38 -7.77 -2.96
CA GLY A 171 -2.75 -8.83 -2.18
C GLY A 171 -1.26 -8.61 -1.90
N LEU A 172 -0.81 -9.12 -0.75
CA LEU A 172 0.60 -9.32 -0.45
C LEU A 172 1.00 -10.68 -1.03
N VAL A 173 1.75 -10.67 -2.12
CA VAL A 173 2.02 -11.84 -2.97
C VAL A 173 3.47 -12.29 -2.94
N GLU A 174 4.27 -11.72 -2.06
CA GLU A 174 5.71 -11.95 -1.94
C GLU A 174 6.06 -13.43 -1.73
N VAL A 175 5.23 -14.16 -0.99
CA VAL A 175 5.39 -15.61 -0.77
C VAL A 175 5.39 -16.40 -2.08
N GLY A 176 4.61 -15.93 -3.06
CA GLY A 176 4.56 -16.55 -4.40
C GLY A 176 5.86 -16.42 -5.20
N VAL A 177 6.77 -15.54 -4.80
CA VAL A 177 8.08 -15.34 -5.42
C VAL A 177 9.25 -15.66 -4.48
N GLY A 178 8.98 -16.33 -3.35
CA GLY A 178 10.00 -16.83 -2.46
C GLY A 178 10.44 -15.86 -1.36
N LEU A 179 9.68 -14.81 -1.10
CA LEU A 179 9.96 -13.76 -0.11
C LEU A 179 8.80 -13.64 0.89
N ILE A 180 8.96 -12.74 1.87
CA ILE A 180 7.86 -12.23 2.69
C ILE A 180 7.68 -10.73 2.39
N PRO A 181 6.57 -10.07 2.75
CA PRO A 181 6.47 -8.61 2.69
C PRO A 181 7.61 -7.95 3.46
N GLY A 182 8.24 -6.92 2.88
CA GLY A 182 9.42 -6.26 3.45
C GLY A 182 9.27 -4.74 3.67
N GLY A 183 8.31 -4.09 3.00
CA GLY A 183 8.09 -2.64 3.05
C GLY A 183 7.13 -2.17 4.14
N GLY A 184 6.81 -3.02 5.11
CA GLY A 184 5.88 -2.72 6.21
C GLY A 184 4.54 -3.45 6.09
N GLY A 185 4.37 -4.31 5.09
CA GLY A 185 3.12 -5.04 4.85
C GLY A 185 2.69 -5.89 6.03
N ASN A 186 3.60 -6.63 6.64
CA ASN A 186 3.29 -7.44 7.82
C ASN A 186 2.85 -6.57 9.01
N LEU A 187 3.57 -5.46 9.27
CA LEU A 187 3.19 -4.52 10.31
C LEU A 187 1.76 -3.99 10.07
N ARG A 188 1.42 -3.59 8.85
CA ARG A 188 0.08 -3.07 8.54
C ARG A 188 -1.00 -4.11 8.71
N MET A 189 -0.75 -5.34 8.28
CA MET A 189 -1.68 -6.45 8.49
C MET A 189 -1.86 -6.77 9.98
N ILE A 190 -0.80 -6.72 10.79
CA ILE A 190 -0.88 -6.85 12.26
C ILE A 190 -1.78 -5.74 12.83
N LEU A 191 -1.51 -4.47 12.51
CA LEU A 191 -2.28 -3.34 13.01
C LEU A 191 -3.76 -3.44 12.61
N ASN A 192 -4.05 -3.72 11.34
CA ASN A 192 -5.43 -3.89 10.87
C ASN A 192 -6.15 -5.05 11.57
N ALA A 193 -5.46 -6.16 11.83
CA ALA A 193 -6.02 -7.30 12.54
C ALA A 193 -6.27 -6.99 14.02
N MET A 194 -5.34 -6.29 14.67
CA MET A 194 -5.46 -5.98 16.11
C MET A 194 -6.51 -4.90 16.38
N ASP A 195 -6.56 -3.86 15.53
CA ASP A 195 -7.47 -2.72 15.66
C ASP A 195 -8.88 -3.03 15.08
N GLY A 196 -8.97 -3.90 14.08
CA GLY A 196 -10.22 -4.29 13.40
C GLY A 196 -11.20 -5.14 14.22
N GLY A 197 -11.12 -5.09 15.52
CA GLY A 197 -11.81 -5.98 16.44
C GLY A 197 -13.30 -5.77 16.61
N THR A 198 -14.10 -6.38 15.76
CA THR A 198 -15.49 -6.69 16.07
C THR A 198 -15.61 -8.18 16.36
N GLY A 199 -15.24 -8.62 17.53
CA GLY A 199 -15.45 -10.03 17.84
C GLY A 199 -14.61 -10.53 19.02
N ARG A 200 -15.03 -11.66 19.54
CA ARG A 200 -14.39 -12.39 20.65
C ARG A 200 -13.08 -13.12 20.24
N MET A 201 -12.48 -12.77 19.07
CA MET A 201 -11.26 -13.43 18.61
C MET A 201 -10.05 -12.94 19.42
N GLY A 202 -9.32 -13.89 20.00
CA GLY A 202 -8.06 -13.60 20.69
C GLY A 202 -6.94 -13.21 19.71
N ALA A 203 -5.87 -12.63 20.24
CA ALA A 203 -4.72 -12.19 19.44
C ALA A 203 -4.16 -13.29 18.51
N PHE A 204 -4.06 -14.53 19.01
CA PHE A 204 -3.57 -15.64 18.18
C PHE A 204 -4.47 -15.92 16.96
N GLN A 205 -5.79 -15.97 17.15
CA GLN A 205 -6.72 -16.24 16.04
C GLN A 205 -6.67 -15.14 14.97
N LYS A 206 -6.50 -13.88 15.38
CA LYS A 206 -6.33 -12.75 14.47
C LYS A 206 -5.03 -12.87 13.64
N ILE A 207 -3.94 -13.19 14.32
CA ILE A 207 -2.64 -13.40 13.66
C ILE A 207 -2.64 -14.64 12.79
N GLN A 208 -3.29 -15.73 13.20
CA GLN A 208 -3.44 -16.92 12.36
C GLN A 208 -4.18 -16.59 11.06
N LYS A 209 -5.29 -15.84 11.12
CA LYS A 209 -6.01 -15.41 9.91
C LYS A 209 -5.11 -14.55 9.00
N THR A 210 -4.34 -13.63 9.58
CA THR A 210 -3.36 -12.80 8.85
C THR A 210 -2.29 -13.69 8.20
N PHE A 211 -1.75 -14.65 8.94
CA PHE A 211 -0.79 -15.62 8.43
C PHE A 211 -1.34 -16.42 7.25
N GLU A 212 -2.59 -16.89 7.32
CA GLU A 212 -3.24 -17.58 6.21
C GLU A 212 -3.47 -16.67 5.00
N THR A 213 -3.77 -15.39 5.21
CA THR A 213 -3.98 -14.43 4.12
C THR A 213 -2.67 -14.15 3.38
N VAL A 214 -1.60 -13.82 4.11
CA VAL A 214 -0.30 -13.47 3.53
C VAL A 214 0.45 -14.73 3.07
N GLY A 215 0.47 -15.79 3.89
CA GLY A 215 1.21 -17.02 3.63
C GLY A 215 0.68 -17.83 2.43
N PHE A 216 -0.58 -17.69 2.08
CA PHE A 216 -1.16 -18.25 0.85
C PHE A 216 -1.24 -17.21 -0.29
N ALA A 217 -0.58 -16.06 -0.15
CA ALA A 217 -0.58 -15.00 -1.15
C ALA A 217 -1.99 -14.69 -1.69
N LYS A 218 -2.98 -14.60 -0.79
CA LYS A 218 -4.39 -14.40 -1.21
C LYS A 218 -4.55 -13.02 -1.84
N VAL A 219 -5.12 -13.01 -3.03
CA VAL A 219 -5.46 -11.79 -3.76
C VAL A 219 -6.97 -11.59 -3.74
N ALA A 220 -7.40 -10.46 -3.23
CA ALA A 220 -8.80 -10.04 -3.32
C ALA A 220 -9.15 -9.74 -4.79
N THR A 221 -10.36 -10.11 -5.20
CA THR A 221 -10.89 -9.87 -6.55
C THR A 221 -11.79 -8.63 -6.63
N SER A 222 -12.00 -7.97 -5.50
CA SER A 222 -12.76 -6.73 -5.37
C SER A 222 -12.32 -5.94 -4.14
N ALA A 223 -12.66 -4.64 -4.11
CA ALA A 223 -12.42 -3.81 -2.93
C ALA A 223 -13.18 -4.32 -1.69
N ASP A 224 -14.35 -4.92 -1.86
CA ASP A 224 -15.11 -5.48 -0.75
C ASP A 224 -14.42 -6.73 -0.17
N GLU A 225 -13.94 -7.63 -1.03
CA GLU A 225 -13.14 -8.78 -0.59
C GLU A 225 -11.83 -8.33 0.07
N ALA A 226 -11.20 -7.25 -0.43
CA ALA A 226 -10.00 -6.68 0.19
C ALA A 226 -10.25 -6.22 1.64
N LYS A 227 -11.46 -5.72 1.96
CA LYS A 227 -11.89 -5.44 3.34
C LYS A 227 -12.00 -6.72 4.18
N HIS A 228 -12.53 -7.79 3.62
CA HIS A 228 -12.67 -9.08 4.32
C HIS A 228 -11.31 -9.74 4.59
N LEU A 229 -10.36 -9.59 3.66
CA LEU A 229 -8.98 -10.09 3.82
C LEU A 229 -8.12 -9.20 4.72
N GLY A 230 -8.57 -7.99 5.06
CA GLY A 230 -7.87 -7.06 5.94
C GLY A 230 -6.84 -6.16 5.23
N TYR A 231 -6.81 -6.14 3.90
CA TYR A 231 -5.99 -5.21 3.12
C TYR A 231 -6.55 -3.78 3.15
N LEU A 232 -7.86 -3.65 3.12
CA LEU A 232 -8.59 -2.41 3.34
C LEU A 232 -9.30 -2.43 4.70
N LYS A 233 -9.55 -1.25 5.26
CA LYS A 233 -10.37 -1.09 6.46
C LYS A 233 -11.87 -1.08 6.09
N LYS A 234 -12.72 -1.34 7.06
CA LYS A 234 -14.17 -1.38 6.84
C LYS A 234 -14.75 -0.02 6.42
N ASP A 235 -14.17 1.05 6.93
CA ASP A 235 -14.55 2.44 6.68
C ASP A 235 -13.95 3.02 5.40
N ASP A 236 -13.05 2.30 4.71
CA ASP A 236 -12.52 2.74 3.42
C ASP A 236 -13.64 2.84 2.38
N THR A 237 -13.55 3.86 1.54
CA THR A 237 -14.56 4.17 0.53
C THR A 237 -14.40 3.27 -0.70
N VAL A 238 -15.51 2.80 -1.27
CA VAL A 238 -15.53 2.05 -2.53
C VAL A 238 -16.24 2.87 -3.60
N VAL A 239 -15.61 3.04 -4.77
CA VAL A 239 -16.13 3.79 -5.90
C VAL A 239 -16.42 2.84 -7.05
N LEU A 240 -17.68 2.80 -7.52
CA LEU A 240 -18.11 1.93 -8.62
C LEU A 240 -17.62 2.43 -9.98
N ASN A 241 -17.73 3.74 -10.22
CA ASN A 241 -17.22 4.34 -11.45
C ASN A 241 -15.80 4.86 -11.25
N ARG A 242 -14.82 4.18 -11.86
CA ARG A 242 -13.40 4.53 -11.75
C ARG A 242 -13.08 5.97 -12.20
N ASP A 243 -13.86 6.57 -13.10
CA ASP A 243 -13.63 7.96 -13.53
C ASP A 243 -13.81 8.96 -12.39
N HIS A 244 -14.60 8.60 -11.36
CA HIS A 244 -14.81 9.42 -10.18
C HIS A 244 -13.73 9.23 -9.11
N LEU A 245 -12.82 8.27 -9.27
CA LEU A 245 -11.90 7.82 -8.23
C LEU A 245 -11.02 8.94 -7.69
N ILE A 246 -10.35 9.69 -8.56
CA ILE A 246 -9.41 10.75 -8.16
C ILE A 246 -10.16 11.93 -7.53
N GLN A 247 -11.34 12.31 -8.07
CA GLN A 247 -12.14 13.37 -7.47
C GLN A 247 -12.64 12.97 -6.08
N THR A 248 -13.16 11.75 -5.93
CA THR A 248 -13.62 11.24 -4.62
C THR A 248 -12.46 11.19 -3.61
N ALA A 249 -11.26 10.80 -4.05
CA ALA A 249 -10.08 10.80 -3.20
C ALA A 249 -9.66 12.23 -2.79
N LYS A 250 -9.74 13.21 -3.71
CA LYS A 250 -9.49 14.62 -3.40
C LYS A 250 -10.51 15.16 -2.40
N ASP A 251 -11.79 14.90 -2.60
CA ASP A 251 -12.85 15.34 -1.71
C ASP A 251 -12.65 14.77 -0.30
N LYS A 252 -12.28 13.47 -0.21
CA LYS A 252 -11.98 12.83 1.06
C LYS A 252 -10.73 13.40 1.72
N ALA A 253 -9.69 13.74 0.95
CA ALA A 253 -8.49 14.39 1.47
C ALA A 253 -8.80 15.77 2.05
N LEU A 254 -9.66 16.55 1.39
CA LEU A 254 -10.12 17.85 1.89
C LEU A 254 -10.97 17.71 3.15
N GLU A 255 -11.90 16.74 3.17
CA GLU A 255 -12.72 16.44 4.36
C GLU A 255 -11.82 16.14 5.56
N LEU A 256 -10.85 15.23 5.39
CA LEU A 256 -9.95 14.83 6.47
C LEU A 256 -8.98 15.94 6.90
N ALA A 257 -8.60 16.86 6.01
CA ALA A 257 -7.68 17.94 6.32
C ALA A 257 -8.20 18.90 7.41
N HIS A 258 -9.53 18.90 7.65
CA HIS A 258 -10.12 19.67 8.73
C HIS A 258 -9.88 18.99 10.08
N GLY A 259 -8.88 19.51 10.84
CA GLY A 259 -8.54 18.98 12.16
C GLY A 259 -7.83 17.64 12.12
N TYR A 260 -7.10 17.36 11.04
CA TYR A 260 -6.34 16.12 10.91
C TYR A 260 -5.23 16.03 11.96
N GLU A 261 -5.20 14.89 12.63
CA GLU A 261 -4.10 14.48 13.47
C GLU A 261 -3.57 13.12 12.98
N PRO A 262 -2.24 12.96 12.82
CA PRO A 262 -1.68 11.68 12.46
C PRO A 262 -1.96 10.64 13.56
N PRO A 263 -2.05 9.35 13.22
CA PRO A 263 -2.28 8.31 14.22
C PRO A 263 -1.10 8.24 15.20
N ALA A 264 -1.41 7.84 16.45
CA ALA A 264 -0.38 7.61 17.44
C ALA A 264 0.56 6.46 17.04
N TYR A 265 1.83 6.59 17.42
CA TYR A 265 2.79 5.50 17.33
C TYR A 265 2.40 4.38 18.30
N ARG A 266 2.49 3.13 17.85
CA ARG A 266 2.11 1.97 18.66
C ARG A 266 3.34 1.29 19.26
N ASP A 267 3.43 1.34 20.57
CA ASP A 267 4.46 0.66 21.40
C ASP A 267 3.84 -0.43 22.30
N ASP A 268 2.55 -0.70 22.10
CA ASP A 268 1.71 -1.53 22.95
C ASP A 268 1.28 -2.86 22.29
N LEU A 269 1.94 -3.27 21.19
CA LEU A 269 1.52 -4.43 20.39
C LEU A 269 1.76 -5.73 21.16
N LYS A 270 0.70 -6.31 21.69
CA LYS A 270 0.71 -7.62 22.37
C LYS A 270 0.39 -8.71 21.35
N LEU A 271 1.42 -9.41 20.91
CA LEU A 271 1.34 -10.45 19.90
C LEU A 271 1.54 -11.84 20.52
N PRO A 272 1.18 -12.93 19.82
CA PRO A 272 1.23 -14.28 20.39
C PRO A 272 2.62 -14.77 20.83
N GLY A 273 3.70 -14.17 20.31
CA GLY A 273 5.08 -14.51 20.65
C GLY A 273 5.48 -15.94 20.28
N PRO A 274 6.50 -16.50 20.99
CA PRO A 274 7.03 -17.85 20.68
C PRO A 274 6.00 -18.95 20.71
N GLY A 275 5.01 -18.89 21.61
CA GLY A 275 3.93 -19.89 21.68
C GLY A 275 3.06 -19.91 20.41
N GLY A 276 2.67 -18.72 19.92
CA GLY A 276 1.94 -18.59 18.67
C GLY A 276 2.77 -19.03 17.46
N ARG A 277 4.08 -18.67 17.43
CA ARG A 277 5.00 -19.14 16.41
C ARG A 277 5.08 -20.67 16.34
N THR A 278 5.19 -21.33 17.49
CA THR A 278 5.22 -22.79 17.56
C THR A 278 3.96 -23.41 16.95
N ALA A 279 2.78 -22.86 17.28
CA ALA A 279 1.51 -23.35 16.73
C ALA A 279 1.43 -23.20 15.20
N LEU A 280 1.86 -22.05 14.65
CA LEU A 280 1.92 -21.83 13.18
C LEU A 280 2.95 -22.76 12.52
N SER A 281 4.12 -22.98 13.13
CA SER A 281 5.14 -23.91 12.62
C SER A 281 4.64 -25.36 12.59
N MET A 282 3.82 -25.78 13.58
CA MET A 282 3.18 -27.11 13.56
C MET A 282 2.20 -27.24 12.39
N ALA A 283 1.41 -26.20 12.10
CA ALA A 283 0.52 -26.20 10.94
C ALA A 283 1.30 -26.31 9.62
N LEU A 284 2.38 -25.55 9.47
CA LEU A 284 3.27 -25.65 8.30
C LEU A 284 3.86 -27.05 8.12
N LYS A 285 4.32 -27.70 9.21
CA LYS A 285 4.80 -29.08 9.18
C LYS A 285 3.72 -30.04 8.68
N GLY A 286 2.47 -29.82 9.09
CA GLY A 286 1.33 -30.59 8.60
C GLY A 286 1.12 -30.44 7.09
N PHE A 287 1.21 -29.23 6.55
CA PHE A 287 1.14 -29.00 5.09
C PHE A 287 2.29 -29.64 4.34
N LYS A 288 3.50 -29.58 4.88
CA LYS A 288 4.69 -30.23 4.31
C LYS A 288 4.54 -31.74 4.28
N MET A 289 4.10 -32.36 5.37
CA MET A 289 3.87 -33.83 5.42
C MET A 289 2.80 -34.29 4.42
N GLN A 290 1.84 -33.42 4.08
CA GLN A 290 0.82 -33.65 3.06
C GLN A 290 1.33 -33.35 1.63
N GLY A 291 2.59 -32.95 1.44
CA GLY A 291 3.14 -32.58 0.15
C GLY A 291 2.56 -31.30 -0.47
N LYS A 292 1.92 -30.45 0.34
CA LYS A 292 1.27 -29.21 -0.14
C LYS A 292 2.23 -28.04 -0.25
N ILE A 293 3.35 -28.06 0.45
CA ILE A 293 4.39 -27.05 0.44
C ILE A 293 5.78 -27.70 0.33
N SER A 294 6.70 -26.98 -0.32
CA SER A 294 8.10 -27.37 -0.47
C SER A 294 8.92 -27.10 0.81
N GLU A 295 10.20 -27.48 0.82
CA GLU A 295 11.17 -27.10 1.85
C GLU A 295 11.36 -25.59 1.92
N HIS A 296 11.37 -24.95 0.75
CA HIS A 296 11.53 -23.50 0.67
C HIS A 296 10.30 -22.76 1.19
N ASP A 297 9.10 -23.20 0.81
CA ASP A 297 7.84 -22.63 1.34
C ASP A 297 7.76 -22.78 2.86
N MET A 298 8.26 -23.89 3.41
CA MET A 298 8.36 -24.09 4.84
C MET A 298 9.22 -23.01 5.50
N LYS A 299 10.40 -22.72 4.91
CA LYS A 299 11.32 -21.69 5.41
C LYS A 299 10.69 -20.29 5.36
N ILE A 300 10.02 -19.94 4.24
CA ILE A 300 9.30 -18.68 4.08
C ILE A 300 8.20 -18.57 5.14
N GLY A 301 7.40 -19.62 5.30
CA GLY A 301 6.33 -19.66 6.28
C GLY A 301 6.83 -19.50 7.72
N GLU A 302 7.98 -20.08 8.06
CA GLU A 302 8.61 -19.91 9.38
C GLU A 302 9.08 -18.47 9.61
N LYS A 303 9.65 -17.81 8.60
CA LYS A 303 10.02 -16.38 8.64
C LYS A 303 8.79 -15.49 8.80
N LEU A 304 7.74 -15.76 8.02
CA LEU A 304 6.46 -15.02 8.15
C LEU A 304 5.84 -15.23 9.54
N ALA A 305 5.82 -16.46 10.06
CA ALA A 305 5.31 -16.75 11.41
C ALA A 305 6.13 -16.01 12.48
N TYR A 306 7.44 -15.92 12.33
CA TYR A 306 8.33 -15.18 13.22
C TYR A 306 7.92 -13.70 13.30
N VAL A 307 7.76 -13.05 12.16
CA VAL A 307 7.39 -11.62 12.09
C VAL A 307 5.99 -11.38 12.65
N LEU A 308 4.98 -12.11 12.16
CA LEU A 308 3.59 -11.89 12.54
C LEU A 308 3.29 -12.18 14.01
N THR A 309 4.06 -13.06 14.64
CA THR A 309 3.92 -13.33 16.08
C THR A 309 4.72 -12.39 16.97
N GLY A 310 5.49 -11.44 16.41
CA GLY A 310 6.25 -10.44 17.14
C GLY A 310 7.64 -10.91 17.58
N GLY A 311 8.24 -11.84 16.82
CA GLY A 311 9.61 -12.30 17.03
C GLY A 311 9.82 -12.95 18.40
N ASP A 312 10.98 -12.67 18.99
CA ASP A 312 11.37 -13.23 20.29
C ASP A 312 11.01 -12.32 21.48
N LYS A 313 10.71 -11.03 21.22
CA LYS A 313 10.43 -10.06 22.28
C LYS A 313 8.94 -10.00 22.66
N ALA A 314 8.02 -10.25 21.71
CA ALA A 314 6.59 -10.19 22.00
C ALA A 314 6.10 -11.39 22.81
N GLY A 315 4.97 -11.21 23.49
CA GLY A 315 4.28 -12.25 24.22
C GLY A 315 2.96 -11.74 24.80
N LEU A 316 2.22 -12.62 25.46
CA LEU A 316 0.91 -12.26 26.03
C LEU A 316 1.00 -11.11 27.07
N THR A 317 2.14 -10.98 27.74
CA THR A 317 2.40 -9.96 28.76
C THR A 317 3.46 -8.92 28.35
N LYS A 318 4.11 -9.15 27.21
CA LYS A 318 5.18 -8.28 26.70
C LYS A 318 4.74 -7.67 25.39
N SER A 319 4.67 -6.34 25.34
CA SER A 319 4.44 -5.60 24.10
C SER A 319 5.75 -5.34 23.34
N VAL A 320 5.58 -5.08 22.06
CA VAL A 320 6.63 -4.58 21.15
C VAL A 320 6.08 -3.37 20.41
N ASP A 321 6.97 -2.56 19.87
CA ASP A 321 6.63 -1.39 19.09
C ASP A 321 6.62 -1.65 17.57
N GLU A 322 6.12 -0.67 16.81
CA GLU A 322 6.06 -0.74 15.34
C GLU A 322 7.46 -0.90 14.73
N GLN A 323 8.46 -0.18 15.25
CA GLN A 323 9.81 -0.22 14.69
C GLN A 323 10.45 -1.60 14.83
N TYR A 324 10.27 -2.25 15.98
CA TYR A 324 10.76 -3.61 16.17
C TYR A 324 10.15 -4.59 15.15
N ILE A 325 8.85 -4.47 14.84
CA ILE A 325 8.22 -5.32 13.81
C ILE A 325 8.82 -5.02 12.43
N LEU A 326 9.05 -3.77 12.07
CA LEU A 326 9.70 -3.39 10.82
C LEU A 326 11.15 -3.93 10.73
N ASP A 327 11.89 -3.90 11.83
CA ASP A 327 13.27 -4.40 11.86
C ASP A 327 13.32 -5.90 11.63
N ILE A 328 12.48 -6.69 12.34
CA ILE A 328 12.44 -8.14 12.15
C ILE A 328 11.81 -8.55 10.80
N GLU A 329 10.93 -7.73 10.22
CA GLU A 329 10.40 -7.90 8.87
C GLU A 329 11.53 -7.78 7.84
N ARG A 330 12.34 -6.70 7.93
CA ARG A 330 13.47 -6.46 7.04
C ARG A 330 14.56 -7.52 7.19
N GLU A 331 14.86 -7.96 8.42
CA GLU A 331 15.82 -9.04 8.68
C GLU A 331 15.34 -10.38 8.09
N ALA A 332 14.05 -10.63 8.10
CA ALA A 332 13.48 -11.88 7.63
C ALA A 332 13.27 -11.92 6.11
N PHE A 333 13.13 -10.75 5.46
CA PHE A 333 13.02 -10.60 4.02
C PHE A 333 14.26 -11.11 3.30
#